data_e34b47877823412f2742f127027b5554
#
_entry.id   e34b47877823412f2742f127027b5554
#
_cell.length_a   1.000
_cell.length_b   1.000
_cell.length_c   1.000
_cell.angle_alpha   90.00
_cell.angle_beta   90.00
_cell.angle_gamma   90.00
#
_symmetry.space_group_name_H-M   'P 1'
#
loop_
_entity.id
_entity.type
_entity.pdbx_description
1 polymer ?
#
loop_
_entity_poly.entity_id
_entity_poly.type
_entity_poly.pdbx_seq_one_letter_code
_entity_poly.pdbx_strand_id
1 'polypeptide(L)'
;MTDTPVKKVRKPKKQKVKQGHKLVWLTLIIILVPVLIVGFELYSSAQSSNKPVIGSRFKETDLKPTISEEALNGIQGELMNIDGVESATVNLKSATLRIHLNFRDDLPTDHLINGAEVAYGIVNNYLPIETYFTNAEGVKNYDLEIDAYNYQVDDAHPAEGQ
;
A
#
# COMPACT_ATOMS: atom_id res chain seq x y z
N MET A 1 -27.12 88.01 -34.00
CA MET A 1 -26.34 86.80 -34.21
C MET A 1 -25.93 86.27 -32.81
N THR A 2 -26.63 85.29 -32.30
CA THR A 2 -26.43 84.76 -30.95
C THR A 2 -25.61 83.44 -31.08
N ASP A 3 -24.36 83.49 -30.66
CA ASP A 3 -23.48 82.35 -30.60
C ASP A 3 -23.86 81.47 -29.38
N THR A 4 -24.32 80.26 -29.64
CA THR A 4 -24.64 79.26 -28.63
C THR A 4 -23.39 78.39 -28.38
N PRO A 5 -22.84 78.30 -27.16
CA PRO A 5 -21.63 77.50 -26.90
C PRO A 5 -21.91 76.00 -26.98
N VAL A 6 -21.18 75.32 -27.83
CA VAL A 6 -21.23 73.83 -27.98
C VAL A 6 -20.69 73.13 -26.72
N LYS A 7 -21.55 72.42 -26.00
CA LYS A 7 -21.21 71.63 -24.84
C LYS A 7 -20.33 70.44 -25.26
N LYS A 8 -19.05 70.41 -24.86
CA LYS A 8 -18.14 69.27 -25.04
C LYS A 8 -18.66 68.05 -24.26
N VAL A 9 -19.08 67.01 -24.99
CA VAL A 9 -19.45 65.72 -24.44
C VAL A 9 -18.20 65.07 -23.85
N ARG A 10 -18.15 64.91 -22.53
CA ARG A 10 -17.09 64.19 -21.84
C ARG A 10 -17.23 62.69 -22.12
N LYS A 11 -16.22 62.05 -22.74
CA LYS A 11 -16.11 60.64 -22.96
C LYS A 11 -16.15 59.89 -21.61
N PRO A 12 -16.92 58.80 -21.47
CA PRO A 12 -16.96 58.04 -20.22
C PRO A 12 -15.59 57.45 -19.90
N LYS A 13 -15.11 57.71 -18.68
CA LYS A 13 -13.87 57.07 -18.16
C LYS A 13 -14.09 55.58 -18.07
N LYS A 14 -13.33 54.79 -18.85
CA LYS A 14 -13.25 53.34 -18.68
C LYS A 14 -12.80 53.04 -17.25
N GLN A 15 -13.69 52.48 -16.43
CA GLN A 15 -13.32 51.94 -15.13
C GLN A 15 -12.40 50.74 -15.35
N LYS A 16 -11.14 50.88 -14.97
CA LYS A 16 -10.21 49.71 -14.87
C LYS A 16 -10.72 48.84 -13.72
N VAL A 17 -11.38 47.74 -14.04
CA VAL A 17 -11.69 46.72 -13.08
C VAL A 17 -10.34 46.19 -12.59
N LYS A 18 -9.94 46.53 -11.36
CA LYS A 18 -8.85 45.87 -10.65
C LYS A 18 -9.34 44.46 -10.36
N GLN A 19 -9.19 43.56 -11.29
CA GLN A 19 -9.31 42.11 -11.03
C GLN A 19 -8.17 41.76 -10.06
N GLY A 20 -8.52 41.73 -8.78
CA GLY A 20 -7.56 41.47 -7.74
C GLY A 20 -7.08 40.01 -7.89
N HIS A 21 -5.80 39.82 -7.73
CA HIS A 21 -5.16 38.49 -7.60
C HIS A 21 -5.87 37.55 -6.60
N LYS A 22 -6.78 38.09 -5.80
CA LYS A 22 -7.60 37.31 -4.84
C LYS A 22 -8.44 36.20 -5.48
N LEU A 23 -9.00 36.43 -6.68
CA LEU A 23 -9.81 35.45 -7.39
C LEU A 23 -8.93 34.34 -7.95
N VAL A 24 -7.75 34.66 -8.45
CA VAL A 24 -6.76 33.68 -8.91
C VAL A 24 -6.25 32.83 -7.74
N TRP A 25 -5.97 33.44 -6.59
CA TRP A 25 -5.58 32.72 -5.39
C TRP A 25 -6.69 31.80 -4.87
N LEU A 26 -7.95 32.23 -4.93
CA LEU A 26 -9.08 31.44 -4.49
C LEU A 26 -9.29 30.21 -5.40
N THR A 27 -9.19 30.36 -6.72
CA THR A 27 -9.26 29.21 -7.65
C THR A 27 -8.08 28.26 -7.47
N LEU A 28 -6.89 28.77 -7.21
CA LEU A 28 -5.70 27.96 -6.96
C LEU A 28 -5.86 27.14 -5.67
N ILE A 29 -6.40 27.72 -4.60
CA ILE A 29 -6.67 27.02 -3.34
C ILE A 29 -7.72 25.92 -3.54
N ILE A 30 -8.81 26.21 -4.27
CA ILE A 30 -9.89 25.23 -4.55
C ILE A 30 -9.36 24.01 -5.30
N ILE A 31 -8.37 24.18 -6.17
CA ILE A 31 -7.77 23.07 -6.92
C ILE A 31 -6.69 22.37 -6.08
N LEU A 32 -5.85 23.12 -5.39
CA LEU A 32 -4.69 22.59 -4.67
C LEU A 32 -5.08 21.76 -3.44
N VAL A 33 -6.12 22.19 -2.71
CA VAL A 33 -6.57 21.49 -1.49
C VAL A 33 -7.01 20.05 -1.78
N PRO A 34 -7.91 19.76 -2.75
CA PRO A 34 -8.26 18.39 -3.09
C PRO A 34 -7.05 17.54 -3.56
N VAL A 35 -6.14 18.13 -4.33
CA VAL A 35 -4.93 17.44 -4.81
C VAL A 35 -4.02 17.06 -3.64
N LEU A 36 -3.86 17.94 -2.65
CA LEU A 36 -3.09 17.64 -1.45
C LEU A 36 -3.74 16.55 -0.59
N ILE A 37 -5.08 16.59 -0.45
CA ILE A 37 -5.81 15.56 0.31
C ILE A 37 -5.62 14.19 -0.36
N VAL A 38 -5.88 14.09 -1.68
CA VAL A 38 -5.71 12.83 -2.42
C VAL A 38 -4.25 12.37 -2.39
N GLY A 39 -3.29 13.28 -2.57
CA GLY A 39 -1.86 12.96 -2.47
C GLY A 39 -1.46 12.45 -1.10
N PHE A 40 -1.99 13.04 -0.04
CA PHE A 40 -1.76 12.59 1.33
C PHE A 40 -2.39 11.22 1.61
N GLU A 41 -3.61 10.98 1.13
CA GLU A 41 -4.28 9.67 1.24
C GLU A 41 -3.52 8.57 0.51
N LEU A 42 -3.06 8.85 -0.72
CA LEU A 42 -2.24 7.90 -1.50
C LEU A 42 -0.90 7.61 -0.81
N TYR A 43 -0.23 8.65 -0.31
CA TYR A 43 1.03 8.50 0.42
C TYR A 43 0.83 7.70 1.71
N SER A 44 -0.19 8.04 2.50
CA SER A 44 -0.54 7.33 3.72
C SER A 44 -0.92 5.86 3.46
N SER A 45 -1.69 5.62 2.38
CA SER A 45 -2.06 4.26 1.96
C SER A 45 -0.84 3.44 1.52
N ALA A 46 0.11 4.04 0.81
CA ALA A 46 1.34 3.37 0.41
C ALA A 46 2.22 2.97 1.61
N GLN A 47 2.28 3.81 2.64
CA GLN A 47 3.00 3.48 3.87
C GLN A 47 2.24 2.48 4.77
N SER A 48 0.93 2.36 4.59
CA SER A 48 0.09 1.47 5.38
C SER A 48 -0.11 0.11 4.74
N SER A 49 0.65 -0.25 3.69
CA SER A 49 0.43 -1.48 2.93
C SER A 49 0.57 -2.76 3.78
N ASN A 50 1.30 -2.69 4.90
CA ASN A 50 1.49 -3.80 5.83
C ASN A 50 0.54 -3.76 7.04
N LYS A 51 -0.39 -2.81 7.10
CA LYS A 51 -1.42 -2.84 8.15
C LYS A 51 -2.56 -3.77 7.74
N PRO A 52 -3.13 -4.53 8.69
CA PRO A 52 -4.26 -5.39 8.38
C PRO A 52 -5.40 -4.54 7.83
N VAL A 53 -5.81 -4.82 6.58
CA VAL A 53 -7.03 -4.23 6.02
C VAL A 53 -8.20 -4.89 6.71
N ILE A 54 -8.86 -4.15 7.57
CA ILE A 54 -10.02 -4.62 8.31
C ILE A 54 -11.18 -4.76 7.34
N GLY A 55 -11.45 -6.02 6.95
CA GLY A 55 -12.66 -6.36 6.22
C GLY A 55 -13.89 -6.36 7.16
N SER A 56 -15.07 -6.60 6.60
CA SER A 56 -16.33 -6.67 7.37
C SER A 56 -16.36 -7.79 8.43
N ARG A 57 -15.41 -8.73 8.40
CA ARG A 57 -15.31 -9.88 9.33
C ARG A 57 -14.54 -9.57 10.61
N PHE A 58 -13.66 -8.57 10.61
CA PHE A 58 -12.80 -8.25 11.75
C PHE A 58 -12.92 -6.77 12.10
N LYS A 59 -12.94 -6.46 13.40
CA LYS A 59 -12.72 -5.10 13.92
C LYS A 59 -11.27 -5.00 14.34
N GLU A 60 -10.72 -3.78 14.35
CA GLU A 60 -9.33 -3.51 14.75
C GLU A 60 -8.96 -4.08 16.13
N THR A 61 -9.98 -4.24 17.00
CA THR A 61 -9.83 -4.80 18.35
C THR A 61 -9.92 -6.32 18.42
N ASP A 62 -10.29 -7.00 17.34
CA ASP A 62 -10.58 -8.43 17.34
C ASP A 62 -9.31 -9.30 17.22
N LEU A 63 -8.25 -8.75 16.61
CA LEU A 63 -6.98 -9.46 16.40
C LEU A 63 -5.99 -9.07 17.50
N LYS A 64 -5.75 -9.97 18.44
CA LYS A 64 -4.81 -9.78 19.55
C LYS A 64 -4.01 -11.05 19.81
N PRO A 65 -2.69 -10.92 19.99
CA PRO A 65 -1.88 -9.69 19.87
C PRO A 65 -1.77 -9.20 18.42
N THR A 66 -1.46 -7.90 18.25
CA THR A 66 -1.21 -7.31 16.92
C THR A 66 0.19 -7.62 16.46
N ILE A 67 0.35 -7.93 15.17
CA ILE A 67 1.66 -8.12 14.53
C ILE A 67 2.29 -6.74 14.28
N SER A 68 3.52 -6.56 14.74
CA SER A 68 4.25 -5.31 14.57
C SER A 68 5.03 -5.26 13.24
N GLU A 69 5.32 -4.06 12.74
CA GLU A 69 6.13 -3.87 11.52
C GLU A 69 7.57 -4.36 11.73
N GLU A 70 8.12 -4.25 12.95
CA GLU A 70 9.44 -4.76 13.28
C GLU A 70 9.52 -6.29 13.13
N ALA A 71 8.47 -7.01 13.57
CA ALA A 71 8.40 -8.45 13.40
C ALA A 71 8.33 -8.83 11.91
N LEU A 72 7.52 -8.12 11.11
CA LEU A 72 7.42 -8.37 9.67
C LEU A 72 8.76 -8.14 8.96
N ASN A 73 9.44 -7.03 9.27
CA ASN A 73 10.74 -6.71 8.71
C ASN A 73 11.83 -7.70 9.15
N GLY A 74 11.79 -8.15 10.42
CA GLY A 74 12.70 -9.16 10.93
C GLY A 74 12.52 -10.50 10.21
N ILE A 75 11.28 -10.97 10.07
CA ILE A 75 10.95 -12.16 9.30
C ILE A 75 11.47 -12.05 7.87
N GLN A 76 11.17 -10.95 7.18
CA GLN A 76 11.60 -10.75 5.79
C GLN A 76 13.13 -10.77 5.65
N GLY A 77 13.85 -10.16 6.61
CA GLY A 77 15.31 -10.17 6.62
C GLY A 77 15.90 -11.57 6.81
N GLU A 78 15.31 -12.41 7.66
CA GLU A 78 15.78 -13.79 7.86
C GLU A 78 15.41 -14.70 6.68
N LEU A 79 14.24 -14.52 6.08
CA LEU A 79 13.81 -15.29 4.91
C LEU A 79 14.77 -15.12 3.72
N MET A 80 15.33 -13.92 3.54
CA MET A 80 16.34 -13.65 2.50
C MET A 80 17.66 -14.40 2.71
N ASN A 81 17.90 -14.94 3.91
CA ASN A 81 19.10 -15.75 4.21
C ASN A 81 18.91 -17.24 3.97
N ILE A 82 17.71 -17.69 3.60
CA ILE A 82 17.44 -19.09 3.23
C ILE A 82 18.20 -19.39 1.94
N ASP A 83 18.90 -20.54 1.92
CA ASP A 83 19.66 -20.94 0.75
C ASP A 83 18.77 -21.06 -0.50
N GLY A 84 19.22 -20.44 -1.59
CA GLY A 84 18.51 -20.45 -2.87
C GLY A 84 17.38 -19.44 -3.01
N VAL A 85 17.03 -18.68 -1.99
CA VAL A 85 16.02 -17.60 -2.08
C VAL A 85 16.61 -16.39 -2.80
N GLU A 86 15.99 -15.97 -3.89
CA GLU A 86 16.31 -14.75 -4.64
C GLU A 86 15.52 -13.53 -4.14
N SER A 87 14.28 -13.76 -3.75
CA SER A 87 13.46 -12.72 -3.15
C SER A 87 12.45 -13.28 -2.14
N ALA A 88 12.19 -12.51 -1.08
CA ALA A 88 11.18 -12.82 -0.09
C ALA A 88 10.28 -11.60 0.13
N THR A 89 8.97 -11.84 0.13
CA THR A 89 7.98 -10.78 0.39
C THR A 89 7.08 -11.21 1.54
N VAL A 90 6.94 -10.32 2.53
CA VAL A 90 6.08 -10.55 3.71
C VAL A 90 5.00 -9.48 3.73
N ASN A 91 3.74 -9.89 3.60
CA ASN A 91 2.60 -9.00 3.53
C ASN A 91 1.52 -9.40 4.55
N LEU A 92 1.05 -8.42 5.33
CA LEU A 92 -0.09 -8.61 6.22
C LEU A 92 -1.30 -7.89 5.66
N LYS A 93 -2.28 -8.65 5.14
CA LYS A 93 -3.52 -8.10 4.57
C LYS A 93 -4.74 -8.86 5.09
N SER A 94 -5.78 -8.12 5.51
CA SER A 94 -7.07 -8.70 5.92
C SER A 94 -6.94 -9.85 6.92
N ALA A 95 -6.07 -9.73 7.90
CA ALA A 95 -5.76 -10.75 8.91
C ALA A 95 -5.02 -11.99 8.38
N THR A 96 -4.48 -11.96 7.17
CA THR A 96 -3.65 -13.03 6.61
C THR A 96 -2.21 -12.55 6.45
N LEU A 97 -1.27 -13.24 7.09
CA LEU A 97 0.16 -13.08 6.85
C LEU A 97 0.55 -13.94 5.65
N ARG A 98 0.92 -13.28 4.56
CA ARG A 98 1.35 -13.94 3.32
C ARG A 98 2.84 -13.79 3.14
N ILE A 99 3.50 -14.89 2.91
CA ILE A 99 4.92 -14.99 2.63
C ILE A 99 5.09 -15.60 1.25
N HIS A 100 5.77 -14.88 0.36
CA HIS A 100 6.14 -15.38 -0.96
C HIS A 100 7.65 -15.52 -1.01
N LEU A 101 8.12 -16.72 -1.30
CA LEU A 101 9.53 -17.08 -1.45
C LEU A 101 9.78 -17.46 -2.89
N ASN A 102 10.54 -16.63 -3.60
CA ASN A 102 11.03 -16.94 -4.92
C ASN A 102 12.44 -17.54 -4.81
N PHE A 103 12.56 -18.78 -5.22
CA PHE A 103 13.82 -19.51 -5.27
C PHE A 103 14.40 -19.46 -6.68
N ARG A 104 15.69 -19.76 -6.78
CA ARG A 104 16.37 -19.93 -8.09
C ARG A 104 15.67 -21.01 -8.91
N ASP A 105 15.58 -20.78 -10.21
CA ASP A 105 14.86 -21.63 -11.16
C ASP A 105 15.43 -23.05 -11.27
N ASP A 106 16.75 -23.22 -10.97
CA ASP A 106 17.47 -24.50 -11.08
C ASP A 106 17.23 -25.45 -9.90
N LEU A 107 16.51 -25.01 -8.85
CA LEU A 107 16.32 -25.80 -7.64
C LEU A 107 15.17 -26.82 -7.77
N PRO A 108 15.37 -28.04 -7.24
CA PRO A 108 14.32 -29.06 -7.25
C PRO A 108 13.22 -28.74 -6.25
N THR A 109 12.03 -29.30 -6.47
CA THR A 109 10.85 -29.12 -5.60
C THR A 109 11.12 -29.45 -4.13
N ASP A 110 11.92 -30.47 -3.84
CA ASP A 110 12.26 -30.83 -2.45
C ASP A 110 13.00 -29.70 -1.72
N HIS A 111 13.80 -28.91 -2.45
CA HIS A 111 14.48 -27.75 -1.88
C HIS A 111 13.48 -26.64 -1.52
N LEU A 112 12.47 -26.42 -2.35
CA LEU A 112 11.40 -25.44 -2.10
C LEU A 112 10.55 -25.85 -0.86
N ILE A 113 10.25 -27.14 -0.74
CA ILE A 113 9.52 -27.69 0.42
C ILE A 113 10.31 -27.44 1.70
N ASN A 114 11.61 -27.81 1.70
CA ASN A 114 12.48 -27.57 2.85
C ASN A 114 12.61 -26.07 3.17
N GLY A 115 12.68 -25.23 2.15
CA GLY A 115 12.70 -23.78 2.32
C GLY A 115 11.42 -23.24 2.96
N ALA A 116 10.25 -23.76 2.58
CA ALA A 116 8.98 -23.41 3.21
C ALA A 116 8.90 -23.86 4.68
N GLU A 117 9.46 -25.05 5.02
CA GLU A 117 9.54 -25.51 6.41
C GLU A 117 10.47 -24.62 7.25
N VAL A 118 11.61 -24.20 6.71
CA VAL A 118 12.51 -23.23 7.35
C VAL A 118 11.81 -21.90 7.56
N ALA A 119 11.09 -21.42 6.55
CA ALA A 119 10.31 -20.18 6.65
C ALA A 119 9.23 -20.25 7.74
N TYR A 120 8.54 -21.38 7.84
CA TYR A 120 7.59 -21.62 8.95
C TYR A 120 8.29 -21.53 10.31
N GLY A 121 9.48 -22.12 10.45
CA GLY A 121 10.29 -22.03 11.67
C GLY A 121 10.68 -20.59 12.01
N ILE A 122 11.11 -19.80 11.01
CA ILE A 122 11.42 -18.37 11.16
C ILE A 122 10.19 -17.61 11.64
N VAL A 123 9.03 -17.80 11.01
CA VAL A 123 7.78 -17.17 11.45
C VAL A 123 7.47 -17.51 12.90
N ASN A 124 7.58 -18.78 13.28
CA ASN A 124 7.31 -19.23 14.65
C ASN A 124 8.23 -18.60 15.70
N ASN A 125 9.47 -18.26 15.35
CA ASN A 125 10.39 -17.57 16.25
C ASN A 125 9.97 -16.12 16.56
N TYR A 126 9.43 -15.40 15.57
CA TYR A 126 8.96 -14.01 15.74
C TYR A 126 7.52 -13.95 16.22
N LEU A 127 6.69 -14.83 15.69
CA LEU A 127 5.25 -14.86 15.88
C LEU A 127 4.84 -16.30 16.23
N PRO A 128 4.89 -16.68 17.52
CA PRO A 128 4.52 -18.04 17.93
C PRO A 128 3.18 -18.48 17.35
N ILE A 129 3.18 -19.60 16.62
CA ILE A 129 2.03 -20.07 15.85
C ILE A 129 0.80 -20.24 16.73
N GLU A 130 0.96 -20.80 17.93
CA GLU A 130 -0.14 -21.02 18.88
C GLU A 130 -0.79 -19.70 19.34
N THR A 131 -0.03 -18.61 19.34
CA THR A 131 -0.51 -17.31 19.82
C THR A 131 -1.19 -16.50 18.71
N TYR A 132 -0.65 -16.54 17.50
CA TYR A 132 -1.08 -15.66 16.42
C TYR A 132 -1.96 -16.34 15.39
N PHE A 133 -1.77 -17.64 15.14
CA PHE A 133 -2.37 -18.33 13.99
C PHE A 133 -3.26 -19.52 14.37
N THR A 134 -3.25 -19.95 15.62
CA THR A 134 -4.08 -21.07 16.05
C THR A 134 -5.51 -20.60 16.30
N ASN A 135 -6.46 -21.26 15.65
CA ASN A 135 -7.87 -20.98 15.83
C ASN A 135 -8.38 -21.66 17.11
N ALA A 136 -8.50 -20.91 18.20
CA ALA A 136 -9.16 -21.33 19.42
C ALA A 136 -10.62 -20.87 19.44
N GLU A 137 -11.52 -21.63 20.09
CA GLU A 137 -12.95 -21.29 20.16
C GLU A 137 -13.19 -19.85 20.65
N GLY A 138 -13.84 -19.04 19.80
CA GLY A 138 -14.21 -17.66 20.10
C GLY A 138 -13.08 -16.63 19.95
N VAL A 139 -11.88 -17.04 19.59
CA VAL A 139 -10.74 -16.16 19.33
C VAL A 139 -10.54 -16.00 17.82
N LYS A 140 -10.43 -14.75 17.37
CA LYS A 140 -10.11 -14.44 15.98
C LYS A 140 -8.61 -14.22 15.87
N ASN A 141 -7.94 -15.14 15.19
CA ASN A 141 -6.50 -15.13 14.96
C ASN A 141 -6.19 -14.80 13.49
N TYR A 142 -4.90 -14.63 13.20
CA TYR A 142 -4.43 -14.42 11.84
C TYR A 142 -4.38 -15.76 11.09
N ASP A 143 -4.47 -15.69 9.78
CA ASP A 143 -4.14 -16.80 8.89
C ASP A 143 -2.69 -16.67 8.43
N LEU A 144 -1.99 -17.81 8.25
CA LEU A 144 -0.64 -17.88 7.71
C LEU A 144 -0.67 -18.59 6.35
N GLU A 145 -0.10 -17.96 5.34
CA GLU A 145 0.04 -18.50 3.99
C GLU A 145 1.51 -18.35 3.56
N ILE A 146 2.14 -19.48 3.19
CA ILE A 146 3.53 -19.50 2.73
C ILE A 146 3.56 -20.13 1.34
N ASP A 147 3.95 -19.35 0.35
CA ASP A 147 4.11 -19.75 -1.05
C ASP A 147 5.60 -19.83 -1.37
N ALA A 148 6.08 -21.02 -1.71
CA ALA A 148 7.44 -21.26 -2.17
C ALA A 148 7.41 -21.69 -3.65
N TYR A 149 8.08 -20.96 -4.52
CA TYR A 149 8.10 -21.22 -5.94
C TYR A 149 9.48 -20.83 -6.52
N ASN A 150 9.85 -21.42 -7.65
CA ASN A 150 11.06 -21.09 -8.36
C ASN A 150 10.82 -20.31 -9.66
N TYR A 151 9.62 -20.36 -10.24
CA TYR A 151 9.23 -19.53 -11.37
C TYR A 151 7.71 -19.32 -11.38
N GLN A 152 7.28 -18.24 -12.03
CA GLN A 152 5.88 -18.01 -12.37
C GLN A 152 5.65 -18.37 -13.83
N VAL A 153 4.44 -18.81 -14.18
CA VAL A 153 4.07 -19.06 -15.58
C VAL A 153 4.13 -17.75 -16.35
N ASP A 154 5.05 -17.65 -17.30
CA ASP A 154 5.27 -16.52 -18.18
C ASP A 154 5.71 -17.01 -19.57
N ASP A 155 6.11 -16.10 -20.47
CA ASP A 155 6.56 -16.43 -21.83
C ASP A 155 7.84 -17.28 -21.83
N ALA A 156 8.69 -17.18 -20.80
CA ALA A 156 9.91 -17.96 -20.64
C ALA A 156 9.66 -19.33 -19.99
N HIS A 157 8.62 -19.40 -19.12
CA HIS A 157 8.21 -20.59 -18.39
C HIS A 157 6.72 -20.85 -18.62
N PRO A 158 6.34 -21.38 -19.80
CA PRO A 158 4.94 -21.67 -20.12
C PRO A 158 4.40 -22.81 -19.25
N ALA A 159 3.10 -22.79 -18.97
CA ALA A 159 2.44 -23.87 -18.24
C ALA A 159 2.63 -25.21 -18.97
N GLU A 160 2.84 -26.28 -18.24
CA GLU A 160 2.95 -27.62 -18.81
C GLU A 160 1.66 -27.95 -19.60
N GLY A 161 1.85 -28.25 -20.90
CA GLY A 161 0.73 -28.66 -21.78
C GLY A 161 0.15 -27.59 -22.68
N GLN A 162 0.78 -26.41 -22.83
CA GLN A 162 0.48 -25.44 -23.90
C GLN A 162 1.44 -25.53 -25.08
#